data_33b79ec2975fd2edfd5cadb9e2ce3d3f
#
_entry.id   33b79ec2975fd2edfd5cadb9e2ce3d3f
#
_cell.length_a   1.000
_cell.length_b   1.000
_cell.length_c   1.000
_cell.angle_alpha   90.00
_cell.angle_beta   90.00
_cell.angle_gamma   90.00
#
_symmetry.space_group_name_H-M   'P 1'
#
loop_
_entity.id
_entity.type
_entity.pdbx_description
1 polymer ?
#
loop_
_entity_poly.entity_id
_entity_poly.type
_entity_poly.pdbx_seq_one_letter_code
_entity_poly.pdbx_strand_id
1 'polypeptide(L)'
;MSRIASAFDQTDHAALIAYITVGYPSIEATLQVVPLLASNGCDIVELGIPFSDPLADGITIQKASFQALRNGITAKLCLEIAKQLSQMVEIPLVFMTYFNPVFSYGLEEFCSACASSGVSGLIIPDL
;
A
#
# COMPACT_ATOMS: atom_id res chain seq x y z
N MET A 1 -13.51 8.64 -14.61
CA MET A 1 -13.73 7.86 -13.38
C MET A 1 -12.40 7.38 -12.85
N SER A 2 -12.15 7.45 -11.55
CA SER A 2 -10.92 6.95 -10.97
C SER A 2 -10.88 5.41 -11.02
N ARG A 3 -9.67 4.83 -10.98
CA ARG A 3 -9.50 3.37 -10.94
C ARG A 3 -10.20 2.75 -9.74
N ILE A 4 -10.19 3.46 -8.59
CA ILE A 4 -10.87 3.01 -7.37
C ILE A 4 -12.39 2.98 -7.59
N ALA A 5 -12.97 4.06 -8.11
CA ALA A 5 -14.41 4.09 -8.41
C ALA A 5 -14.79 2.97 -9.38
N SER A 6 -14.00 2.75 -10.42
CA SER A 6 -14.23 1.68 -11.38
C SER A 6 -14.20 0.29 -10.73
N ALA A 7 -13.33 0.08 -9.74
CA ALA A 7 -13.28 -1.19 -9.03
C ALA A 7 -14.57 -1.49 -8.26
N PHE A 8 -15.25 -0.47 -7.73
CA PHE A 8 -16.55 -0.64 -7.08
C PHE A 8 -17.71 -0.79 -8.07
N ASP A 9 -17.69 -0.01 -9.15
CA ASP A 9 -18.82 0.03 -10.11
C ASP A 9 -18.90 -1.20 -11.01
N GLN A 10 -17.77 -1.84 -11.29
CA GLN A 10 -17.68 -2.97 -12.23
C GLN A 10 -17.82 -4.34 -11.56
N THR A 11 -17.96 -4.38 -10.24
CA THR A 11 -18.12 -5.65 -9.52
C THR A 11 -19.59 -6.00 -9.38
N ASP A 12 -19.92 -7.29 -9.52
CA ASP A 12 -21.23 -7.86 -9.22
C ASP A 12 -21.33 -8.43 -7.79
N HIS A 13 -20.32 -8.16 -6.99
CA HIS A 13 -20.16 -8.62 -5.61
C HIS A 13 -19.63 -7.48 -4.73
N ALA A 14 -19.59 -7.69 -3.42
CA ALA A 14 -18.91 -6.77 -2.51
C ALA A 14 -17.41 -6.72 -2.85
N ALA A 15 -16.84 -5.52 -2.97
CA ALA A 15 -15.43 -5.37 -3.29
C ALA A 15 -14.56 -5.95 -2.16
N LEU A 16 -13.63 -6.83 -2.53
CA LEU A 16 -12.64 -7.38 -1.62
C LEU A 16 -11.40 -6.48 -1.61
N ILE A 17 -11.11 -5.90 -0.46
CA ILE A 17 -9.94 -5.04 -0.25
C ILE A 17 -9.02 -5.75 0.73
N ALA A 18 -7.81 -6.10 0.28
CA ALA A 18 -6.82 -6.76 1.11
C ALA A 18 -5.75 -5.77 1.55
N TYR A 19 -5.37 -5.82 2.83
CA TYR A 19 -4.26 -5.05 3.39
C TYR A 19 -3.01 -5.93 3.55
N ILE A 20 -1.87 -5.40 3.16
CA ILE A 20 -0.57 -5.99 3.48
C ILE A 20 0.40 -4.90 3.96
N THR A 21 1.33 -5.28 4.84
CA THR A 21 2.46 -4.41 5.20
C THR A 21 3.59 -4.61 4.21
N VAL A 22 4.01 -3.55 3.53
CA VAL A 22 5.09 -3.62 2.55
C VAL A 22 6.38 -4.10 3.21
N GLY A 23 6.99 -5.13 2.61
CA GLY A 23 8.26 -5.67 3.10
C GLY A 23 8.14 -6.63 4.29
N TYR A 24 6.92 -7.05 4.65
CA TYR A 24 6.71 -8.06 5.68
C TYR A 24 6.15 -9.34 5.06
N PRO A 25 6.69 -10.52 5.38
CA PRO A 25 7.94 -10.74 6.13
C PRO A 25 9.20 -10.39 5.33
N SER A 26 9.07 -10.14 4.02
CA SER A 26 10.16 -9.75 3.12
C SER A 26 9.62 -8.98 1.92
N ILE A 27 10.50 -8.33 1.17
CA ILE A 27 10.13 -7.66 -0.10
C ILE A 27 9.63 -8.70 -1.11
N GLU A 28 10.31 -9.84 -1.20
CA GLU A 28 9.93 -10.92 -2.10
C GLU A 28 8.52 -11.43 -1.82
N ALA A 29 8.15 -11.57 -0.54
CA ALA A 29 6.80 -11.98 -0.15
C ALA A 29 5.75 -10.96 -0.62
N THR A 30 6.02 -9.65 -0.48
CA THR A 30 5.14 -8.60 -0.97
C THR A 30 4.95 -8.71 -2.48
N LEU A 31 6.04 -8.86 -3.23
CA LEU A 31 6.01 -8.97 -4.70
C LEU A 31 5.31 -10.23 -5.20
N GLN A 32 5.25 -11.29 -4.38
CA GLN A 32 4.54 -12.53 -4.71
C GLN A 32 3.07 -12.50 -4.32
N VAL A 33 2.76 -11.96 -3.15
CA VAL A 33 1.40 -11.99 -2.58
C VAL A 33 0.45 -11.09 -3.37
N VAL A 34 0.86 -9.89 -3.76
CA VAL A 34 -0.04 -8.94 -4.44
C VAL A 34 -0.57 -9.48 -5.77
N PRO A 35 0.26 -10.04 -6.67
CA PRO A 35 -0.26 -10.67 -7.88
C PRO A 35 -1.18 -11.87 -7.60
N LEU A 36 -0.91 -12.66 -6.55
CA LEU A 36 -1.77 -13.77 -6.15
C LEU A 36 -3.12 -13.28 -5.67
N LEU A 37 -3.16 -12.20 -4.88
CA LEU A 37 -4.42 -11.57 -4.46
C LEU A 37 -5.22 -11.12 -5.68
N ALA A 38 -4.59 -10.43 -6.61
CA ALA A 38 -5.24 -9.94 -7.82
C ALA A 38 -5.80 -11.09 -8.67
N SER A 39 -5.05 -12.16 -8.86
CA SER A 39 -5.49 -13.31 -9.68
C SER A 39 -6.56 -14.16 -8.98
N ASN A 40 -6.78 -13.99 -7.69
CA ASN A 40 -7.77 -14.72 -6.90
C ASN A 40 -8.97 -13.88 -6.47
N GLY A 41 -9.25 -12.78 -7.17
CA GLY A 41 -10.49 -12.02 -7.01
C GLY A 41 -10.43 -10.83 -6.07
N CYS A 42 -9.25 -10.44 -5.60
CA CYS A 42 -9.09 -9.19 -4.85
C CYS A 42 -9.29 -7.99 -5.78
N ASP A 43 -10.07 -7.02 -5.35
CA ASP A 43 -10.44 -5.85 -6.16
C ASP A 43 -9.52 -4.65 -5.92
N ILE A 44 -9.00 -4.49 -4.70
CA ILE A 44 -8.09 -3.41 -4.33
C ILE A 44 -7.08 -3.96 -3.32
N VAL A 45 -5.82 -3.52 -3.39
CA VAL A 45 -4.83 -3.83 -2.36
C VAL A 45 -4.40 -2.54 -1.66
N GLU A 46 -4.48 -2.56 -0.33
CA GLU A 46 -3.91 -1.53 0.52
C GLU A 46 -2.49 -1.93 0.90
N LEU A 47 -1.54 -1.11 0.53
CA LEU A 47 -0.12 -1.26 0.84
C LEU A 47 0.22 -0.41 2.06
N GLY A 48 0.44 -1.04 3.20
CA GLY A 48 0.83 -0.35 4.43
C GLY A 48 2.29 0.07 4.39
N ILE A 49 2.55 1.37 4.53
CA ILE A 49 3.91 1.89 4.72
C ILE A 49 4.27 1.72 6.20
N PRO A 50 5.34 0.97 6.53
CA PRO A 50 5.73 0.76 7.92
C PRO A 50 6.06 2.09 8.62
N PHE A 51 5.60 2.22 9.87
CA PHE A 51 5.86 3.39 10.70
C PHE A 51 6.14 2.95 12.15
N SER A 52 7.03 3.67 12.83
CA SER A 52 7.47 3.35 14.20
C SER A 52 6.39 3.58 15.25
N ASP A 53 5.46 4.51 15.02
CA ASP A 53 4.44 4.92 15.97
C ASP A 53 3.00 4.72 15.41
N PRO A 54 2.61 3.47 15.11
CA PRO A 54 1.36 3.19 14.38
C PRO A 54 0.15 3.20 15.34
N LEU A 55 -0.28 4.38 15.78
CA LEU A 55 -1.27 4.58 16.83
C LEU A 55 -2.66 4.00 16.51
N ALA A 56 -3.01 3.92 15.24
CA ALA A 56 -4.31 3.40 14.80
C ALA A 56 -4.29 1.89 14.53
N ASP A 57 -3.12 1.23 14.61
CA ASP A 57 -2.98 -0.18 14.26
C ASP A 57 -3.08 -1.09 15.49
N GLY A 58 -3.62 -2.29 15.29
CA GLY A 58 -3.59 -3.35 16.28
C GLY A 58 -2.24 -4.06 16.35
N ILE A 59 -2.12 -4.99 17.28
CA ILE A 59 -0.86 -5.68 17.58
C ILE A 59 -0.28 -6.40 16.36
N THR A 60 -1.11 -7.07 15.58
CA THR A 60 -0.66 -7.84 14.40
C THR A 60 0.02 -6.95 13.37
N ILE A 61 -0.59 -5.82 13.04
CA ILE A 61 -0.04 -4.88 12.06
C ILE A 61 1.15 -4.13 12.65
N GLN A 62 1.13 -3.79 13.95
CA GLN A 62 2.29 -3.20 14.62
C GLN A 62 3.52 -4.11 14.53
N LYS A 63 3.36 -5.41 14.77
CA LYS A 63 4.47 -6.39 14.65
C LYS A 63 4.99 -6.48 13.22
N ALA A 64 4.10 -6.50 12.25
CA ALA A 64 4.47 -6.53 10.83
C ALA A 64 5.26 -5.28 10.44
N SER A 65 4.78 -4.08 10.83
CA SER A 65 5.47 -2.82 10.60
C SER A 65 6.84 -2.78 11.26
N PHE A 66 6.92 -3.21 12.51
CA PHE A 66 8.18 -3.25 13.25
C PHE A 66 9.21 -4.14 12.56
N GLN A 67 8.80 -5.34 12.13
CA GLN A 67 9.69 -6.25 11.40
C GLN A 67 10.09 -5.67 10.04
N ALA A 68 9.17 -5.06 9.31
CA ALA A 68 9.47 -4.42 8.03
C ALA A 68 10.49 -3.28 8.19
N LEU A 69 10.34 -2.44 9.23
CA LEU A 69 11.33 -1.40 9.54
C LEU A 69 12.70 -2.00 9.84
N ARG A 70 12.78 -3.09 10.58
CA ARG A 70 14.03 -3.81 10.83
C ARG A 70 14.63 -4.39 9.55
N ASN A 71 13.80 -4.72 8.58
CA ASN A 71 14.25 -5.17 7.25
C ASN A 71 14.69 -4.00 6.35
N GLY A 72 14.69 -2.78 6.85
CA GLY A 72 15.16 -1.61 6.12
C GLY A 72 14.13 -0.95 5.20
N ILE A 73 12.84 -1.24 5.38
CA ILE A 73 11.78 -0.65 4.55
C ILE A 73 11.62 0.85 4.89
N THR A 74 11.61 1.68 3.86
CA THR A 74 11.40 3.13 3.92
C THR A 74 10.24 3.52 3.02
N ALA A 75 9.73 4.75 3.17
CA ALA A 75 8.70 5.28 2.26
C ALA A 75 9.18 5.28 0.80
N LYS A 76 10.43 5.64 0.56
CA LYS A 76 11.03 5.62 -0.78
C LYS A 76 11.01 4.20 -1.36
N LEU A 77 11.40 3.21 -0.58
CA LEU A 77 11.40 1.82 -1.02
C LEU A 77 9.97 1.31 -1.27
N CYS A 78 8.99 1.74 -0.46
CA CYS A 78 7.59 1.43 -0.69
C CYS A 78 7.09 1.97 -2.05
N LEU A 79 7.51 3.18 -2.43
CA LEU A 79 7.19 3.74 -3.74
C LEU A 79 7.80 2.93 -4.88
N GLU A 80 9.04 2.48 -4.74
CA GLU A 80 9.71 1.63 -5.72
C GLU A 80 9.00 0.28 -5.87
N ILE A 81 8.63 -0.33 -4.76
CA ILE A 81 7.88 -1.60 -4.74
C ILE A 81 6.49 -1.42 -5.37
N ALA A 82 5.78 -0.34 -5.02
CA ALA A 82 4.47 -0.04 -5.62
C ALA A 82 4.57 0.14 -7.14
N LYS A 83 5.62 0.78 -7.62
CA LYS A 83 5.87 0.93 -9.05
C LYS A 83 6.04 -0.42 -9.76
N GLN A 84 6.81 -1.33 -9.16
CA GLN A 84 6.95 -2.69 -9.69
C GLN A 84 5.59 -3.42 -9.69
N LEU A 85 4.86 -3.36 -8.58
CA LEU A 85 3.56 -4.00 -8.45
C LEU A 85 2.54 -3.45 -9.45
N SER A 86 2.55 -2.14 -9.70
CA SER A 86 1.63 -1.51 -10.66
C SER A 86 1.83 -1.99 -12.10
N GLN A 87 3.00 -2.54 -12.41
CA GLN A 87 3.28 -3.17 -13.70
C GLN A 87 2.89 -4.64 -13.74
N MET A 88 2.63 -5.26 -12.58
CA MET A 88 2.29 -6.68 -12.45
C MET A 88 0.79 -6.92 -12.32
N VAL A 89 0.03 -5.94 -11.84
CA VAL A 89 -1.41 -6.06 -11.58
C VAL A 89 -2.17 -4.88 -12.18
N GLU A 90 -3.44 -5.12 -12.52
CA GLU A 90 -4.34 -4.07 -13.04
C GLU A 90 -5.23 -3.47 -11.96
N ILE A 91 -5.42 -4.15 -10.83
CA ILE A 91 -6.25 -3.66 -9.73
C ILE A 91 -5.61 -2.43 -9.07
N PRO A 92 -6.42 -1.51 -8.51
CA PRO A 92 -5.90 -0.35 -7.82
C PRO A 92 -5.02 -0.72 -6.61
N LEU A 93 -3.92 0.01 -6.47
CA LEU A 93 -3.05 -0.04 -5.30
C LEU A 93 -3.24 1.26 -4.52
N VAL A 94 -3.46 1.15 -3.22
CA VAL A 94 -3.67 2.29 -2.32
C VAL A 94 -2.64 2.22 -1.21
N PHE A 95 -1.97 3.33 -0.89
CA PHE A 95 -1.14 3.37 0.30
C PHE A 95 -1.97 3.66 1.54
N MET A 96 -1.71 2.91 2.59
CA MET A 96 -2.10 3.23 3.96
C MET A 96 -0.86 3.68 4.71
N THR A 97 -0.85 4.93 5.19
CA THR A 97 0.31 5.53 5.86
C THR A 97 -0.14 6.53 6.92
N TYR A 98 0.74 6.83 7.85
CA TYR A 98 0.55 7.95 8.77
C TYR A 98 1.05 9.24 8.15
N PHE A 99 0.64 10.38 8.71
CA PHE A 99 0.97 11.69 8.15
C PHE A 99 2.46 12.02 8.25
N ASN A 100 3.12 11.65 9.36
CA ASN A 100 4.51 12.02 9.56
C ASN A 100 5.48 11.52 8.49
N PRO A 101 5.41 10.27 8.02
CA PRO A 101 6.23 9.83 6.88
C PRO A 101 6.00 10.66 5.60
N VAL A 102 4.76 11.04 5.33
CA VAL A 102 4.41 11.87 4.17
C VAL A 102 4.96 13.28 4.34
N PHE A 103 4.78 13.86 5.53
CA PHE A 103 5.31 15.18 5.85
C PHE A 103 6.83 15.24 5.73
N SER A 104 7.52 14.22 6.23
CA SER A 104 8.99 14.12 6.17
C SER A 104 9.51 13.94 4.74
N TYR A 105 8.76 13.25 3.88
CA TYR A 105 9.09 13.09 2.47
C TYR A 105 8.89 14.38 1.68
N GLY A 106 7.89 15.18 2.07
CA GLY A 106 7.41 16.35 1.36
C GLY A 106 6.04 16.06 0.74
N LEU A 107 5.05 16.90 1.05
CA LEU A 107 3.65 16.64 0.66
C LEU A 107 3.48 16.55 -0.86
N GLU A 108 3.98 17.54 -1.58
CA GLU A 108 3.87 17.58 -3.04
C GLU A 108 4.70 16.50 -3.70
N GLU A 109 5.93 16.32 -3.20
CA GLU A 109 6.86 15.30 -3.69
C GLU A 109 6.30 13.89 -3.49
N PHE A 110 5.68 13.63 -2.34
CA PHE A 110 5.08 12.33 -2.06
C PHE A 110 3.88 12.04 -2.96
N CYS A 111 2.98 13.02 -3.11
CA CYS A 111 1.82 12.86 -4.00
C CYS A 111 2.25 12.65 -5.45
N SER A 112 3.23 13.41 -5.91
CA SER A 112 3.80 13.26 -7.25
C SER A 112 4.45 11.89 -7.44
N ALA A 113 5.21 11.43 -6.44
CA ALA A 113 5.84 10.12 -6.46
C ALA A 113 4.80 8.98 -6.45
N CYS A 114 3.72 9.12 -5.70
CA CYS A 114 2.60 8.16 -5.71
C CYS A 114 1.99 8.05 -7.10
N ALA A 115 1.68 9.17 -7.73
CA ALA A 115 1.14 9.19 -9.09
C ALA A 115 2.07 8.51 -10.08
N SER A 116 3.38 8.81 -10.02
CA SER A 116 4.40 8.21 -10.88
C SER A 116 4.60 6.71 -10.62
N SER A 117 4.28 6.24 -9.43
CA SER A 117 4.44 4.84 -9.03
C SER A 117 3.18 4.00 -9.28
N GLY A 118 2.14 4.59 -9.87
CA GLY A 118 0.89 3.88 -10.17
C GLY A 118 -0.01 3.66 -8.96
N VAL A 119 0.21 4.39 -7.87
CA VAL A 119 -0.65 4.36 -6.68
C VAL A 119 -1.91 5.19 -6.96
N SER A 120 -3.07 4.60 -6.67
CA SER A 120 -4.37 5.18 -7.02
C SER A 120 -5.00 6.03 -5.92
N GLY A 121 -4.53 5.90 -4.69
CA GLY A 121 -5.10 6.64 -3.56
C GLY A 121 -4.28 6.50 -2.28
N LEU A 122 -4.65 7.30 -1.28
CA LEU A 122 -4.00 7.33 0.03
C LEU A 122 -5.06 7.22 1.14
N ILE A 123 -4.74 6.47 2.17
CA ILE A 123 -5.49 6.41 3.43
C ILE A 123 -4.53 6.89 4.53
N ILE A 124 -4.86 8.02 5.15
CA ILE A 124 -4.04 8.62 6.22
C ILE A 124 -4.92 8.85 7.44
N PRO A 125 -4.92 7.91 8.42
CA PRO A 125 -5.85 7.96 9.55
C PRO A 125 -5.70 9.16 10.46
N ASP A 126 -4.51 9.74 10.53
CA ASP A 126 -4.18 10.87 11.41
C ASP A 126 -4.02 12.21 10.67
N LEU A 127 -4.58 12.28 9.48
CA LEU A 127 -4.59 13.53 8.71
C LEU A 127 -5.48 14.58 9.36
#